data_dca65f2dfa2063d60be7c3e615a2009d
#
_entry.id   dca65f2dfa2063d60be7c3e615a2009d
#
_cell.length_a   1.000
_cell.length_b   1.000
_cell.length_c   1.000
_cell.angle_alpha   90.00
_cell.angle_beta   90.00
_cell.angle_gamma   90.00
#
_symmetry.space_group_name_H-M   'P 1'
#
loop_
_entity.id
_entity.type
_entity.pdbx_description
1 polymer ?
#
loop_
_entity_poly.entity_id
_entity_poly.type
_entity_poly.pdbx_seq_one_letter_code
_entity_poly.pdbx_strand_id
1 'polypeptide(L)'
;MKIENITWDEDTADHISRHAVSPEEVEEVLFNDSELPRIMRGKGNRYLVYGMTNAGRFLLVVLIIANRKTRIITARDMTDREKKFYRRKK
;
A
#
# COMPACT_ATOMS: atom_id res chain seq x y z
N MET A 1 -13.62 -4.41 3.25
CA MET A 1 -12.25 -4.80 3.64
C MET A 1 -11.77 -3.93 4.78
N LYS A 2 -11.16 -4.51 5.75
CA LYS A 2 -10.65 -3.76 6.89
C LYS A 2 -9.16 -4.08 7.08
N ILE A 3 -8.33 -3.05 7.05
CA ILE A 3 -6.89 -3.20 7.23
C ILE A 3 -6.58 -3.03 8.72
N GLU A 4 -6.19 -4.13 9.36
CA GLU A 4 -5.85 -4.13 10.78
C GLU A 4 -4.78 -5.17 11.05
N ASN A 5 -4.13 -5.08 12.21
CA ASN A 5 -3.13 -6.06 12.64
C ASN A 5 -2.02 -6.24 11.59
N ILE A 6 -1.42 -5.12 11.16
CA ILE A 6 -0.37 -5.15 10.16
C ILE A 6 0.85 -5.88 10.70
N THR A 7 1.31 -6.88 9.95
CA THR A 7 2.49 -7.66 10.31
C THR A 7 3.66 -7.26 9.43
N TRP A 8 4.78 -6.93 10.06
CA TRP A 8 6.03 -6.62 9.39
C TRP A 8 7.04 -7.72 9.71
N ASP A 9 7.70 -8.26 8.68
CA ASP A 9 8.86 -9.11 8.89
C ASP A 9 10.09 -8.41 8.31
N GLU A 10 11.29 -8.89 8.69
CA GLU A 10 12.54 -8.27 8.27
C GLU A 10 12.70 -8.30 6.75
N ASP A 11 12.31 -9.42 6.13
CA ASP A 11 12.46 -9.57 4.69
C ASP A 11 11.62 -8.56 3.94
N THR A 12 10.39 -8.31 4.38
CA THR A 12 9.52 -7.34 3.75
C THR A 12 10.05 -5.92 3.94
N ALA A 13 10.48 -5.59 5.16
CA ALA A 13 11.05 -4.26 5.43
C ALA A 13 12.28 -4.01 4.56
N ASP A 14 13.17 -5.00 4.45
CA ASP A 14 14.33 -4.90 3.57
C ASP A 14 13.94 -4.77 2.11
N HIS A 15 12.95 -5.53 1.69
CA HIS A 15 12.47 -5.50 0.31
C HIS A 15 11.95 -4.11 -0.07
N ILE A 16 11.10 -3.50 0.75
CA ILE A 16 10.55 -2.18 0.44
C ILE A 16 11.61 -1.09 0.54
N SER A 17 12.62 -1.28 1.40
CA SER A 17 13.71 -0.31 1.52
C SER A 17 14.51 -0.19 0.22
N ARG A 18 14.55 -1.25 -0.57
CA ARG A 18 15.20 -1.23 -1.89
C ARG A 18 14.46 -0.33 -2.89
N HIS A 19 13.19 -0.04 -2.61
CA HIS A 19 12.40 0.92 -3.38
C HIS A 19 12.36 2.28 -2.68
N ALA A 20 13.22 2.47 -1.68
CA ALA A 20 13.26 3.69 -0.87
C ALA A 20 11.94 4.00 -0.18
N VAL A 21 11.23 2.96 0.26
CA VAL A 21 9.96 3.09 0.98
C VAL A 21 10.16 2.62 2.42
N SER A 22 9.65 3.37 3.38
CA SER A 22 9.71 3.00 4.79
C SER A 22 8.38 2.41 5.25
N PRO A 23 8.38 1.61 6.35
CA PRO A 23 7.13 1.14 6.94
C PRO A 23 6.16 2.26 7.31
N GLU A 24 6.69 3.38 7.81
CA GLU A 24 5.87 4.54 8.14
C GLU A 24 5.14 5.09 6.93
N GLU A 25 5.82 5.14 5.78
CA GLU A 25 5.19 5.61 4.54
C GLU A 25 4.07 4.69 4.10
N VAL A 26 4.25 3.37 4.25
CA VAL A 26 3.20 2.41 3.94
C VAL A 26 1.98 2.65 4.83
N GLU A 27 2.20 2.83 6.13
CA GLU A 27 1.10 3.08 7.04
C GLU A 27 0.38 4.39 6.73
N GLU A 28 1.12 5.42 6.33
CA GLU A 28 0.50 6.67 5.89
C GLU A 28 -0.43 6.45 4.70
N VAL A 29 0.00 5.66 3.71
CA VAL A 29 -0.83 5.35 2.55
C VAL A 29 -2.10 4.63 2.97
N LEU A 30 -1.97 3.62 3.82
CA LEU A 30 -3.10 2.78 4.20
C LEU A 30 -4.13 3.51 5.03
N PHE A 31 -3.72 4.50 5.82
CA PHE A 31 -4.59 5.18 6.78
C PHE A 31 -4.74 6.68 6.52
N ASN A 32 -4.42 7.14 5.31
CA ASN A 32 -4.54 8.56 4.96
C ASN A 32 -6.01 8.99 4.93
N ASP A 33 -6.37 9.92 5.80
CA ASP A 33 -7.75 10.43 5.88
C ASP A 33 -8.03 11.52 4.85
N SER A 34 -7.01 12.28 4.47
CA SER A 34 -7.16 13.39 3.52
C SER A 34 -7.25 12.89 2.08
N GLU A 35 -6.41 11.91 1.75
CA GLU A 35 -6.37 11.33 0.41
C GLU A 35 -6.58 9.82 0.54
N LEU A 36 -7.84 9.41 0.50
CA LEU A 36 -8.21 8.01 0.71
C LEU A 36 -7.56 7.11 -0.34
N PRO A 37 -7.03 5.97 0.08
CA PRO A 37 -6.45 5.04 -0.88
C PRO A 37 -7.50 4.39 -1.76
N ARG A 38 -7.11 4.03 -2.98
CA ARG A 38 -7.93 3.24 -3.87
C ARG A 38 -7.51 1.79 -3.77
N ILE A 39 -8.45 0.91 -3.46
CA ILE A 39 -8.15 -0.48 -3.19
C ILE A 39 -8.74 -1.35 -4.28
N MET A 40 -7.89 -2.20 -4.88
CA MET A 40 -8.28 -3.14 -5.91
C MET A 40 -7.98 -4.55 -5.44
N ARG A 41 -8.90 -5.47 -5.69
CA ARG A 41 -8.67 -6.86 -5.35
C ARG A 41 -7.84 -7.55 -6.42
N GLY A 42 -6.79 -8.25 -5.99
CA GLY A 42 -6.00 -9.10 -6.86
C GLY A 42 -6.42 -10.55 -6.73
N LYS A 43 -5.54 -11.45 -7.09
CA LYS A 43 -5.81 -12.89 -6.98
C LYS A 43 -5.74 -13.35 -5.52
N GLY A 44 -6.63 -14.26 -5.17
CA GLY A 44 -6.66 -14.82 -3.83
C GLY A 44 -6.98 -13.74 -2.80
N ASN A 45 -6.18 -13.67 -1.74
CA ASN A 45 -6.35 -12.70 -0.67
C ASN A 45 -5.52 -11.44 -0.87
N ARG A 46 -4.97 -11.22 -2.08
CA ARG A 46 -4.15 -10.04 -2.37
C ARG A 46 -4.99 -8.82 -2.66
N TYR A 47 -4.49 -7.69 -2.20
CA TYR A 47 -5.07 -6.39 -2.48
C TYR A 47 -3.99 -5.43 -2.95
N LEU A 48 -4.34 -4.62 -3.93
CA LEU A 48 -3.48 -3.56 -4.46
C LEU A 48 -4.02 -2.24 -3.91
N VAL A 49 -3.21 -1.54 -3.15
CA VAL A 49 -3.62 -0.29 -2.51
C VAL A 49 -2.83 0.85 -3.13
N TYR A 50 -3.54 1.70 -3.85
CA TYR A 50 -2.97 2.88 -4.49
C TYR A 50 -3.25 4.09 -3.61
N GLY A 51 -2.25 4.78 -3.18
CA GLY A 51 -2.47 5.91 -2.29
C GLY A 51 -1.29 6.86 -2.21
N MET A 52 -1.38 7.77 -1.27
CA MET A 52 -0.45 8.88 -1.14
C MET A 52 0.03 8.97 0.30
N THR A 53 1.33 9.22 0.48
CA THR A 53 1.87 9.49 1.81
C THR A 53 1.46 10.90 2.23
N ASN A 54 1.68 11.22 3.51
CA ASN A 54 1.40 12.56 4.02
C ASN A 54 2.21 13.63 3.32
N ALA A 55 3.40 13.27 2.84
CA ALA A 55 4.26 14.20 2.10
C ALA A 55 3.92 14.29 0.61
N GLY A 56 2.92 13.55 0.14
CA GLY A 56 2.46 13.62 -1.24
C GLY A 56 3.12 12.64 -2.20
N ARG A 57 3.79 11.62 -1.68
CA ARG A 57 4.41 10.59 -2.52
C ARG A 57 3.38 9.53 -2.90
N PHE A 58 3.30 9.22 -4.20
CA PHE A 58 2.34 8.22 -4.70
C PHE A 58 2.94 6.82 -4.62
N LEU A 59 2.30 5.93 -3.88
CA LEU A 59 2.79 4.57 -3.68
C LEU A 59 1.73 3.53 -4.01
N LEU A 60 2.21 2.38 -4.52
CA LEU A 60 1.41 1.17 -4.61
C LEU A 60 1.89 0.22 -3.51
N VAL A 61 0.95 -0.21 -2.68
CA VAL A 61 1.22 -1.20 -1.64
C VAL A 61 0.46 -2.47 -1.99
N VAL A 62 1.15 -3.60 -1.98
CA VAL A 62 0.53 -4.92 -2.18
C VAL A 62 0.51 -5.64 -0.85
N LEU A 63 -0.66 -6.13 -0.47
CA LEU A 63 -0.82 -6.80 0.81
C LEU A 63 -1.76 -7.99 0.70
N ILE A 64 -1.70 -8.85 1.71
CA ILE A 64 -2.59 -10.01 1.85
C ILE A 64 -3.35 -9.83 3.15
N ILE A 65 -4.66 -10.08 3.12
CA ILE A 65 -5.48 -10.07 4.33
C ILE A 65 -6.01 -11.49 4.54
N ALA A 66 -5.67 -12.09 5.67
CA ALA A 66 -6.13 -13.42 6.03
C ALA A 66 -6.23 -13.52 7.56
N ASN A 67 -7.29 -14.15 8.05
CA ASN A 67 -7.49 -14.36 9.48
C ASN A 67 -7.39 -13.06 10.29
N ARG A 68 -7.94 -11.97 9.74
CA ARG A 68 -7.93 -10.64 10.36
C ARG A 68 -6.52 -10.06 10.52
N LYS A 69 -5.55 -10.58 9.79
CA LYS A 69 -4.20 -10.07 9.81
C LYS A 69 -3.83 -9.54 8.43
N THR A 70 -3.12 -8.43 8.41
CA THR A 70 -2.65 -7.81 7.17
C THR A 70 -1.15 -8.01 7.07
N ARG A 71 -0.72 -8.65 5.99
CA ARG A 71 0.70 -8.87 5.72
C ARG A 71 1.10 -8.07 4.51
N ILE A 72 2.10 -7.22 4.68
CA ILE A 72 2.62 -6.42 3.56
C ILE A 72 3.54 -7.28 2.72
N ILE A 73 3.31 -7.29 1.41
CA ILE A 73 4.13 -8.04 0.46
C ILE A 73 5.19 -7.14 -0.15
N THR A 74 4.79 -5.98 -0.66
CA THR A 74 5.73 -5.02 -1.25
C THR A 74 5.10 -3.64 -1.29
N ALA A 75 5.95 -2.63 -1.49
CA ALA A 75 5.51 -1.26 -1.71
C ALA A 75 6.54 -0.58 -2.59
N ARG A 76 6.08 0.23 -3.52
CA ARG A 76 6.95 0.95 -4.46
C ARG A 76 6.25 2.20 -4.99
N ASP A 77 7.01 3.05 -5.65
CA ASP A 77 6.43 4.21 -6.33
C ASP A 77 5.47 3.76 -7.42
N MET A 78 4.40 4.52 -7.61
CA MET A 78 3.50 4.29 -8.74
C MET A 78 4.18 4.64 -10.05
N THR A 79 3.85 3.88 -11.09
CA THR A 79 4.18 4.27 -12.46
C THR A 79 3.26 5.42 -12.89
N ASP A 80 3.57 6.07 -14.01
CA ASP A 80 2.71 7.15 -14.52
C ASP A 80 1.29 6.65 -14.82
N ARG A 81 1.17 5.43 -15.35
CA ARG A 81 -0.12 4.82 -15.62
C ARG A 81 -0.91 4.60 -14.33
N GLU A 82 -0.23 4.17 -13.28
CA GLU A 82 -0.86 3.94 -11.99
C GLU A 82 -1.32 5.25 -11.35
N LYS A 83 -0.52 6.31 -11.50
CA LYS A 83 -0.92 7.63 -11.02
C LYS A 83 -2.19 8.12 -11.72
N LYS A 84 -2.28 7.91 -13.02
CA LYS A 84 -3.49 8.26 -13.77
C LYS A 84 -4.69 7.47 -13.27
N PHE A 85 -4.51 6.16 -13.05
CA PHE A 85 -5.56 5.31 -12.52
C PHE A 85 -6.03 5.82 -11.15
N TYR A 86 -5.09 6.12 -10.26
CA TYR A 86 -5.42 6.60 -8.92
C TYR A 86 -6.17 7.92 -8.95
N ARG A 87 -5.75 8.85 -9.82
CA ARG A 87 -6.37 10.17 -9.93
C ARG A 87 -7.77 10.13 -10.52
N ARG A 88 -8.11 9.05 -11.23
CA ARG A 88 -9.43 8.89 -11.87
C ARG A 88 -10.44 8.19 -10.98
N LYS A 89 -10.17 8.12 -9.72
CA LYS A 89 -11.02 7.39 -8.76
C LYS A 89 -12.37 8.03 -8.47
N LYS A 90 -12.65 9.14 -9.03
CA LYS A 90 -13.95 9.80 -8.83
C LYS A 90 -15.01 9.24 -9.74
#